data_ba7ab56f7b3899fdb42f9996695ce9d0
#
_entry.id   ba7ab56f7b3899fdb42f9996695ce9d0
#
_cell.length_a   1.000
_cell.length_b   1.000
_cell.length_c   1.000
_cell.angle_alpha   90.00
_cell.angle_beta   90.00
_cell.angle_gamma   90.00
#
_symmetry.space_group_name_H-M   'P 1'
#
loop_
_entity.id
_entity.type
_entity.pdbx_description
1 polymer ?
#
loop_
_entity_poly.entity_id
_entity_poly.type
_entity_poly.pdbx_seq_one_letter_code
_entity_poly.pdbx_strand_id
1 'polypeptide(L)'
;MCSQAEQQDLIAVAAELAMAARLATLRHFRSAGLSSDNKGSGNFDPVTIADRESEDAMRAILDKRRPNDGILGEERKAKASQSGLTWVLDPIDGTKAFLAGLPTWGVLIALSDENGPLYGVIDQPYIQERFEGGFGRAIVKGPMGEVPLKTRAARPLDEATIMTTFPEVGSELDGQAFHRLAKSCRLTRYGGDCYAYAMVAAGQIDLVVEAGLQAYDVQAPIAVIT
;
A
#
# COMPACT_ATOMS: atom_id res chain seq x y z
N MET A 1 -10.14 16.74 16.27
CA MET A 1 -8.69 16.63 15.98
C MET A 1 -8.03 15.85 17.10
N CYS A 2 -7.28 14.79 16.75
CA CYS A 2 -6.51 13.99 17.73
C CYS A 2 -5.44 14.86 18.40
N SER A 3 -5.24 14.66 19.71
CA SER A 3 -4.11 15.30 20.43
C SER A 3 -2.76 14.80 19.91
N GLN A 4 -1.68 15.55 20.14
CA GLN A 4 -0.35 15.13 19.72
C GLN A 4 0.07 13.79 20.34
N ALA A 5 -0.29 13.55 21.61
CA ALA A 5 -0.02 12.28 22.28
C ALA A 5 -0.79 11.11 21.61
N GLU A 6 -2.04 11.34 21.22
CA GLU A 6 -2.83 10.34 20.50
C GLU A 6 -2.28 10.06 19.10
N GLN A 7 -1.86 11.09 18.37
CA GLN A 7 -1.18 10.91 17.08
C GLN A 7 0.08 10.06 17.20
N GLN A 8 0.90 10.29 18.24
CA GLN A 8 2.09 9.49 18.50
C GLN A 8 1.77 8.02 18.83
N ASP A 9 0.70 7.76 19.60
CA ASP A 9 0.24 6.40 19.87
C ASP A 9 -0.26 5.70 18.59
N LEU A 10 -1.03 6.39 17.76
CA LEU A 10 -1.52 5.88 16.47
C LEU A 10 -0.36 5.53 15.51
N ILE A 11 0.65 6.39 15.43
CA ILE A 11 1.88 6.14 14.66
C ILE A 11 2.62 4.90 15.20
N ALA A 12 2.71 4.76 16.53
CA ALA A 12 3.36 3.61 17.16
C ALA A 12 2.59 2.31 16.86
N VAL A 13 1.24 2.35 16.91
CA VAL A 13 0.39 1.22 16.53
C VAL A 13 0.63 0.84 15.06
N ALA A 14 0.62 1.80 14.13
CA ALA A 14 0.90 1.53 12.71
C ALA A 14 2.27 0.87 12.50
N ALA A 15 3.29 1.30 13.26
CA ALA A 15 4.61 0.70 13.21
C ALA A 15 4.64 -0.75 13.74
N GLU A 16 3.86 -1.04 14.81
CA GLU A 16 3.67 -2.40 15.32
C GLU A 16 2.99 -3.31 14.30
N LEU A 17 1.92 -2.80 13.63
CA LEU A 17 1.22 -3.53 12.57
C LEU A 17 2.17 -3.88 11.42
N ALA A 18 2.91 -2.90 10.92
CA ALA A 18 3.84 -3.10 9.82
C ALA A 18 4.95 -4.10 10.19
N MET A 19 5.45 -4.08 11.42
CA MET A 19 6.44 -5.05 11.87
C MET A 19 5.87 -6.47 11.96
N ALA A 20 4.63 -6.64 12.45
CA ALA A 20 3.97 -7.94 12.52
C ALA A 20 3.71 -8.51 11.12
N ALA A 21 3.20 -7.68 10.21
CA ALA A 21 2.98 -8.05 8.82
C ALA A 21 4.29 -8.44 8.12
N ARG A 22 5.36 -7.66 8.32
CA ARG A 22 6.71 -7.97 7.80
C ARG A 22 7.19 -9.36 8.23
N LEU A 23 7.04 -9.71 9.49
CA LEU A 23 7.43 -11.01 10.00
C LEU A 23 6.58 -12.15 9.42
N ALA A 24 5.28 -11.94 9.23
CA ALA A 24 4.38 -12.91 8.65
C ALA A 24 4.70 -13.13 7.16
N THR A 25 4.80 -12.06 6.38
CA THR A 25 5.00 -12.14 4.92
C THR A 25 6.36 -12.70 4.54
N LEU A 26 7.44 -12.30 5.21
CA LEU A 26 8.81 -12.74 4.89
C LEU A 26 9.05 -14.23 5.12
N ARG A 27 8.27 -14.91 5.99
CA ARG A 27 8.35 -16.37 6.15
C ARG A 27 8.02 -17.12 4.87
N HIS A 28 7.16 -16.54 4.04
CA HIS A 28 6.60 -17.18 2.85
C HIS A 28 7.22 -16.66 1.55
N PHE A 29 7.74 -15.42 1.56
CA PHE A 29 8.32 -14.82 0.36
C PHE A 29 9.51 -15.64 -0.15
N ARG A 30 9.44 -16.07 -1.41
CA ARG A 30 10.43 -16.93 -2.06
C ARG A 30 10.63 -18.29 -1.37
N SER A 31 9.67 -18.72 -0.55
CA SER A 31 9.73 -20.06 0.07
C SER A 31 9.37 -21.17 -0.94
N ALA A 32 10.00 -22.34 -0.77
CA ALA A 32 9.64 -23.49 -1.57
C ALA A 32 8.22 -23.98 -1.22
N GLY A 33 7.37 -24.16 -2.24
CA GLY A 33 6.01 -24.69 -2.05
C GLY A 33 4.95 -23.64 -1.71
N LEU A 34 5.26 -22.34 -1.83
CA LEU A 34 4.23 -21.32 -1.75
C LEU A 34 3.20 -21.55 -2.85
N SER A 35 1.95 -21.74 -2.46
CA SER A 35 0.80 -21.88 -3.36
C SER A 35 -0.19 -20.75 -3.13
N SER A 36 -1.00 -20.47 -4.14
CA SER A 36 -2.09 -19.52 -4.04
C SER A 36 -3.44 -20.19 -4.31
N ASP A 37 -4.45 -19.75 -3.57
CA ASP A 37 -5.84 -19.97 -3.93
C ASP A 37 -6.29 -18.84 -4.88
N ASN A 38 -7.35 -19.07 -5.67
CA ASN A 38 -7.96 -18.00 -6.46
C ASN A 38 -9.22 -17.51 -5.73
N LYS A 39 -9.32 -16.20 -5.48
CA LYS A 39 -10.48 -15.60 -4.76
C LYS A 39 -11.78 -15.66 -5.56
N GLY A 40 -11.73 -15.77 -6.89
CA GLY A 40 -12.89 -15.70 -7.76
C GLY A 40 -12.90 -16.69 -8.92
N SER A 41 -14.03 -16.78 -9.62
CA SER A 41 -14.22 -17.61 -10.83
C SER A 41 -13.86 -16.89 -12.15
N GLY A 42 -13.40 -15.63 -12.08
CA GLY A 42 -13.05 -14.80 -13.23
C GLY A 42 -11.54 -14.76 -13.49
N ASN A 43 -10.98 -13.55 -13.53
CA ASN A 43 -9.54 -13.35 -13.67
C ASN A 43 -8.77 -13.95 -12.48
N PHE A 44 -7.52 -14.35 -12.72
CA PHE A 44 -6.65 -14.87 -11.67
C PHE A 44 -6.38 -13.78 -10.61
N ASP A 45 -7.00 -13.94 -9.44
CA ASP A 45 -6.90 -13.08 -8.26
C ASP A 45 -6.36 -13.95 -7.10
N PRO A 46 -5.03 -14.06 -6.98
CA PRO A 46 -4.42 -14.98 -6.04
C PRO A 46 -4.48 -14.45 -4.61
N VAL A 47 -4.69 -15.35 -3.67
CA VAL A 47 -4.45 -15.13 -2.25
C VAL A 47 -3.56 -16.24 -1.73
N THR A 48 -2.65 -15.92 -0.85
CA THR A 48 -1.75 -16.89 -0.23
C THR A 48 -2.02 -17.01 1.27
N ILE A 49 -1.39 -18.01 1.89
CA ILE A 49 -1.40 -18.11 3.36
C ILE A 49 -0.71 -16.90 3.99
N ALA A 50 0.26 -16.28 3.29
CA ALA A 50 0.98 -15.10 3.77
C ALA A 50 0.07 -13.89 3.94
N ASP A 51 -0.85 -13.67 2.99
CA ASP A 51 -1.85 -12.58 3.06
C ASP A 51 -2.71 -12.73 4.33
N ARG A 52 -3.25 -13.94 4.53
CA ARG A 52 -4.12 -14.25 5.67
C ARG A 52 -3.41 -14.16 7.01
N GLU A 53 -2.20 -14.72 7.13
CA GLU A 53 -1.39 -14.65 8.36
C GLU A 53 -0.96 -13.21 8.66
N SER A 54 -0.65 -12.43 7.65
CA SER A 54 -0.29 -11.02 7.79
C SER A 54 -1.46 -10.19 8.33
N GLU A 55 -2.65 -10.32 7.74
CA GLU A 55 -3.84 -9.60 8.23
C GLU A 55 -4.24 -10.06 9.64
N ASP A 56 -4.21 -11.37 9.93
CA ASP A 56 -4.52 -11.91 11.25
C ASP A 56 -3.55 -11.38 12.33
N ALA A 57 -2.26 -11.26 12.00
CA ALA A 57 -1.26 -10.68 12.91
C ALA A 57 -1.52 -9.21 13.21
N MET A 58 -1.87 -8.41 12.19
CA MET A 58 -2.23 -7.00 12.38
C MET A 58 -3.50 -6.85 13.23
N ARG A 59 -4.55 -7.63 12.93
CA ARG A 59 -5.81 -7.62 13.68
C ARG A 59 -5.62 -7.98 15.15
N ALA A 60 -4.78 -8.95 15.47
CA ALA A 60 -4.49 -9.35 16.85
C ALA A 60 -3.86 -8.21 17.67
N ILE A 61 -3.09 -7.32 17.04
CA ILE A 61 -2.57 -6.10 17.67
C ILE A 61 -3.68 -5.08 17.86
N LEU A 62 -4.49 -4.83 16.82
CA LEU A 62 -5.59 -3.87 16.87
C LEU A 62 -6.62 -4.24 17.93
N ASP A 63 -6.95 -5.50 18.10
CA ASP A 63 -7.89 -5.96 19.13
C ASP A 63 -7.41 -5.66 20.54
N LYS A 64 -6.10 -5.60 20.77
CA LYS A 64 -5.49 -5.26 22.07
C LYS A 64 -5.29 -3.77 22.25
N ARG A 65 -4.77 -3.09 21.22
CA ARG A 65 -4.34 -1.70 21.31
C ARG A 65 -5.47 -0.72 20.99
N ARG A 66 -6.35 -1.11 20.05
CA ARG A 66 -7.42 -0.26 19.49
C ARG A 66 -8.75 -1.00 19.36
N PRO A 67 -9.31 -1.57 20.46
CA PRO A 67 -10.48 -2.46 20.41
C PRO A 67 -11.75 -1.80 19.86
N ASN A 68 -11.87 -0.48 19.97
CA ASN A 68 -13.02 0.29 19.52
C ASN A 68 -12.88 0.82 18.07
N ASP A 69 -11.70 0.69 17.47
CA ASP A 69 -11.51 1.12 16.10
C ASP A 69 -12.09 0.09 15.12
N GLY A 70 -12.55 0.59 13.98
CA GLY A 70 -12.96 -0.23 12.85
C GLY A 70 -11.76 -0.86 12.16
N ILE A 71 -12.00 -1.92 11.39
CA ILE A 71 -11.01 -2.54 10.53
C ILE A 71 -11.67 -2.87 9.19
N LEU A 72 -11.07 -2.38 8.10
CA LEU A 72 -11.36 -2.77 6.73
C LEU A 72 -10.12 -3.45 6.18
N GLY A 73 -10.14 -4.77 6.08
CA GLY A 73 -9.05 -5.54 5.49
C GLY A 73 -9.49 -6.20 4.19
N GLU A 74 -8.52 -6.62 3.40
CA GLU A 74 -8.75 -7.32 2.14
C GLU A 74 -9.22 -8.77 2.36
N GLU A 75 -8.65 -9.47 3.35
CA GLU A 75 -8.77 -10.91 3.52
C GLU A 75 -9.86 -11.34 4.50
N ARG A 76 -10.23 -10.47 5.44
CA ARG A 76 -11.19 -10.76 6.51
C ARG A 76 -12.35 -9.78 6.49
N LYS A 77 -13.46 -10.21 7.08
CA LYS A 77 -14.66 -9.36 7.22
C LYS A 77 -14.34 -8.06 7.95
N ALA A 78 -14.93 -6.98 7.49
CA ALA A 78 -14.82 -5.68 8.13
C ALA A 78 -15.37 -5.72 9.57
N LYS A 79 -14.74 -4.93 10.46
CA LYS A 79 -15.19 -4.63 11.82
C LYS A 79 -15.67 -3.18 11.85
N ALA A 80 -16.89 -2.96 12.30
CA ALA A 80 -17.44 -1.60 12.42
C ALA A 80 -16.70 -0.80 13.49
N SER A 81 -16.46 0.47 13.22
CA SER A 81 -15.86 1.41 14.17
C SER A 81 -16.86 1.85 15.24
N GLN A 82 -16.37 2.00 16.48
CA GLN A 82 -17.07 2.65 17.59
C GLN A 82 -16.39 3.97 17.99
N SER A 83 -15.13 4.18 17.57
CA SER A 83 -14.34 5.36 17.89
C SER A 83 -14.44 6.46 16.81
N GLY A 84 -14.97 6.13 15.63
CA GLY A 84 -14.90 6.97 14.44
C GLY A 84 -13.63 6.76 13.60
N LEU A 85 -12.63 6.00 14.09
CA LEU A 85 -11.42 5.65 13.37
C LEU A 85 -11.51 4.26 12.76
N THR A 86 -10.94 4.05 11.59
CA THR A 86 -10.89 2.76 10.89
C THR A 86 -9.48 2.51 10.37
N TRP A 87 -8.92 1.36 10.67
CA TRP A 87 -7.70 0.84 10.09
C TRP A 87 -8.02 0.13 8.78
N VAL A 88 -7.36 0.54 7.72
CA VAL A 88 -7.54 -0.03 6.37
C VAL A 88 -6.26 -0.77 6.02
N LEU A 89 -6.39 -2.07 5.74
CA LEU A 89 -5.26 -3.00 5.67
C LEU A 89 -5.26 -3.75 4.34
N ASP A 90 -4.14 -3.68 3.64
CA ASP A 90 -3.78 -4.63 2.61
C ASP A 90 -2.53 -5.39 3.06
N PRO A 91 -2.65 -6.68 3.37
CA PRO A 91 -1.54 -7.48 3.88
C PRO A 91 -0.43 -7.72 2.85
N ILE A 92 -0.76 -7.81 1.56
CA ILE A 92 0.20 -7.95 0.45
C ILE A 92 -0.38 -7.33 -0.82
N ASP A 93 -0.28 -6.01 -0.96
CA ASP A 93 -0.51 -5.39 -2.27
C ASP A 93 0.53 -5.90 -3.27
N GLY A 94 0.08 -6.33 -4.43
CA GLY A 94 0.94 -6.95 -5.42
C GLY A 94 1.18 -8.45 -5.18
N THR A 95 0.15 -9.22 -4.82
CA THR A 95 0.24 -10.68 -4.59
C THR A 95 0.84 -11.43 -5.79
N LYS A 96 0.61 -10.95 -7.02
CA LYS A 96 1.24 -11.54 -8.22
C LYS A 96 2.75 -11.32 -8.24
N ALA A 97 3.24 -10.14 -7.83
CA ALA A 97 4.67 -9.88 -7.68
C ALA A 97 5.26 -10.73 -6.54
N PHE A 98 4.54 -10.87 -5.42
CA PHE A 98 4.93 -11.73 -4.31
C PHE A 98 5.14 -13.18 -4.77
N LEU A 99 4.17 -13.76 -5.50
CA LEU A 99 4.26 -15.11 -6.07
C LEU A 99 5.41 -15.26 -7.08
N ALA A 100 5.66 -14.23 -7.88
CA ALA A 100 6.76 -14.20 -8.85
C ALA A 100 8.14 -13.97 -8.19
N GLY A 101 8.18 -13.69 -6.88
CA GLY A 101 9.41 -13.38 -6.15
C GLY A 101 10.00 -12.00 -6.48
N LEU A 102 9.19 -11.08 -7.03
CA LEU A 102 9.61 -9.71 -7.33
C LEU A 102 9.40 -8.82 -6.08
N PRO A 103 10.31 -7.90 -5.74
CA PRO A 103 10.23 -7.10 -4.52
C PRO A 103 9.46 -5.78 -4.74
N THR A 104 8.37 -5.79 -5.51
CA THR A 104 7.52 -4.61 -5.74
C THR A 104 6.22 -4.63 -4.91
N TRP A 105 5.88 -5.80 -4.34
CA TRP A 105 4.78 -5.93 -3.39
C TRP A 105 5.07 -5.18 -2.09
N GLY A 106 4.02 -4.85 -1.35
CA GLY A 106 4.17 -4.22 -0.04
C GLY A 106 2.98 -4.48 0.87
N VAL A 107 3.10 -4.04 2.12
CA VAL A 107 2.02 -4.01 3.11
C VAL A 107 1.49 -2.60 3.16
N LEU A 108 0.17 -2.42 2.99
CA LEU A 108 -0.48 -1.13 3.10
C LEU A 108 -1.28 -1.04 4.39
N ILE A 109 -1.04 0.02 5.16
CA ILE A 109 -1.76 0.29 6.40
C ILE A 109 -2.19 1.76 6.37
N ALA A 110 -3.48 2.02 6.44
CA ALA A 110 -3.99 3.36 6.63
C ALA A 110 -4.83 3.46 7.90
N LEU A 111 -4.79 4.61 8.53
CA LEU A 111 -5.74 5.04 9.52
C LEU A 111 -6.60 6.14 8.92
N SER A 112 -7.92 5.97 8.99
CA SER A 112 -8.90 6.87 8.36
C SER A 112 -10.00 7.26 9.33
N ASP A 113 -10.58 8.41 9.12
CA ASP A 113 -11.87 8.82 9.69
C ASP A 113 -12.93 9.00 8.57
N GLU A 114 -14.02 9.65 8.88
CA GLU A 114 -15.11 9.93 7.92
C GLU A 114 -14.69 10.87 6.76
N ASN A 115 -13.59 11.61 6.91
CA ASN A 115 -13.08 12.56 5.92
C ASN A 115 -11.99 11.96 5.03
N GLY A 116 -11.47 10.79 5.38
CA GLY A 116 -10.44 10.08 4.61
C GLY A 116 -9.21 9.69 5.42
N PRO A 117 -8.10 9.34 4.75
CA PRO A 117 -6.90 8.86 5.43
C PRO A 117 -6.18 9.97 6.19
N LEU A 118 -5.91 9.71 7.49
CA LEU A 118 -5.17 10.58 8.40
C LEU A 118 -3.69 10.24 8.46
N TYR A 119 -3.38 8.95 8.30
CA TYR A 119 -2.02 8.42 8.34
C TYR A 119 -1.91 7.18 7.48
N GLY A 120 -0.78 7.00 6.80
CA GLY A 120 -0.53 5.86 5.94
C GLY A 120 0.89 5.32 6.04
N VAL A 121 1.02 4.03 5.81
CA VAL A 121 2.29 3.31 5.71
C VAL A 121 2.26 2.45 4.45
N ILE A 122 3.30 2.58 3.64
CA ILE A 122 3.67 1.62 2.60
C ILE A 122 4.94 0.95 3.10
N ASP A 123 4.85 -0.31 3.54
CA ASP A 123 6.01 -1.07 4.02
C ASP A 123 6.45 -2.07 2.96
N GLN A 124 7.68 -1.99 2.49
CA GLN A 124 8.29 -3.01 1.63
C GLN A 124 9.23 -3.89 2.46
N PRO A 125 8.76 -5.08 2.92
CA PRO A 125 9.47 -5.89 3.91
C PRO A 125 10.83 -6.41 3.44
N TYR A 126 10.95 -6.83 2.18
CA TYR A 126 12.15 -7.51 1.69
C TYR A 126 13.34 -6.57 1.48
N ILE A 127 13.10 -5.37 0.96
CA ILE A 127 14.14 -4.35 0.81
C ILE A 127 14.25 -3.44 2.04
N GLN A 128 13.39 -3.64 3.04
CA GLN A 128 13.39 -2.96 4.33
C GLN A 128 13.14 -1.45 4.24
N GLU A 129 12.33 -1.03 3.29
CA GLU A 129 11.89 0.36 3.20
C GLU A 129 10.47 0.51 3.73
N ARG A 130 10.25 1.61 4.46
CA ARG A 130 8.94 2.00 4.98
C ARG A 130 8.69 3.46 4.72
N PHE A 131 7.65 3.74 3.97
CA PHE A 131 7.18 5.08 3.66
C PHE A 131 6.01 5.42 4.58
N GLU A 132 6.10 6.55 5.25
CA GLU A 132 5.11 7.00 6.24
C GLU A 132 4.65 8.41 5.90
N GLY A 133 3.32 8.66 5.94
CA GLY A 133 2.74 9.97 5.69
C GLY A 133 1.51 10.26 6.54
N GLY A 134 1.24 11.55 6.81
CA GLY A 134 0.15 12.01 7.65
C GLY A 134 0.62 12.57 9.00
N PHE A 135 -0.26 13.27 9.72
CA PHE A 135 0.04 13.95 10.98
C PHE A 135 1.25 14.91 10.92
N GLY A 136 1.44 15.58 9.78
CA GLY A 136 2.59 16.46 9.54
C GLY A 136 3.91 15.73 9.31
N ARG A 137 3.87 14.45 9.00
CA ARG A 137 5.00 13.58 8.74
C ARG A 137 4.98 13.13 7.28
N ALA A 138 6.14 13.11 6.64
CA ALA A 138 6.36 12.52 5.32
C ALA A 138 7.82 12.04 5.25
N ILE A 139 8.04 10.75 5.47
CA ILE A 139 9.39 10.17 5.55
C ILE A 139 9.45 8.77 4.94
N VAL A 140 10.64 8.39 4.49
CA VAL A 140 11.01 6.98 4.26
C VAL A 140 12.11 6.57 5.26
N LYS A 141 11.96 5.38 5.82
CA LYS A 141 12.97 4.68 6.62
C LYS A 141 13.42 3.46 5.84
N GLY A 142 14.72 3.31 5.69
CA GLY A 142 15.30 2.19 4.95
C GLY A 142 16.74 1.90 5.34
N PRO A 143 17.41 1.02 4.59
CA PRO A 143 18.83 0.69 4.85
C PRO A 143 19.78 1.89 4.81
N MET A 144 19.38 2.96 4.13
CA MET A 144 20.13 4.22 4.03
C MET A 144 19.78 5.23 5.14
N GLY A 145 18.98 4.84 6.13
CA GLY A 145 18.50 5.71 7.19
C GLY A 145 17.11 6.28 6.96
N GLU A 146 16.80 7.39 7.65
CA GLU A 146 15.53 8.10 7.53
C GLU A 146 15.72 9.35 6.66
N VAL A 147 14.87 9.51 5.64
CA VAL A 147 14.90 10.62 4.69
C VAL A 147 13.50 11.22 4.56
N PRO A 148 13.35 12.56 4.55
CA PRO A 148 12.08 13.21 4.24
C PRO A 148 11.61 12.86 2.82
N LEU A 149 10.30 12.60 2.68
CA LEU A 149 9.65 12.43 1.39
C LEU A 149 9.29 13.79 0.80
N LYS A 150 9.39 13.89 -0.50
CA LYS A 150 8.95 15.05 -1.26
C LYS A 150 8.68 14.62 -2.70
N THR A 151 7.46 14.83 -3.16
CA THR A 151 7.10 14.65 -4.57
C THR A 151 7.88 15.60 -5.45
N ARG A 152 8.07 15.24 -6.72
CA ARG A 152 8.67 16.16 -7.70
C ARG A 152 7.80 17.39 -7.93
N ALA A 153 8.44 18.50 -8.29
CA ALA A 153 7.72 19.61 -8.88
C ALA A 153 7.03 19.19 -10.18
N ALA A 154 5.83 19.72 -10.42
CA ALA A 154 5.12 19.47 -11.68
C ALA A 154 5.99 19.82 -12.89
N ARG A 155 5.95 18.97 -13.92
CA ARG A 155 6.71 19.10 -15.16
C ARG A 155 5.84 18.78 -16.38
N PRO A 156 6.24 19.18 -17.60
CA PRO A 156 5.58 18.77 -18.82
C PRO A 156 5.55 17.25 -18.99
N LEU A 157 4.51 16.72 -19.65
CA LEU A 157 4.33 15.28 -19.83
C LEU A 157 5.49 14.63 -20.61
N ASP A 158 6.07 15.33 -21.59
CA ASP A 158 7.20 14.86 -22.38
C ASP A 158 8.52 14.75 -21.58
N GLU A 159 8.53 15.22 -20.33
CA GLU A 159 9.61 15.00 -19.37
C GLU A 159 9.21 13.99 -18.28
N ALA A 160 7.93 13.61 -18.18
CA ALA A 160 7.40 12.80 -17.09
C ALA A 160 7.69 11.31 -17.24
N THR A 161 7.85 10.64 -16.11
CA THR A 161 7.83 9.17 -15.97
C THR A 161 6.47 8.73 -15.47
N ILE A 162 5.80 7.86 -16.22
CA ILE A 162 4.51 7.25 -15.87
C ILE A 162 4.68 5.76 -15.59
N MET A 163 3.96 5.26 -14.58
CA MET A 163 3.86 3.84 -14.28
C MET A 163 2.41 3.35 -14.21
N THR A 164 2.23 2.08 -14.51
CA THR A 164 1.08 1.26 -14.15
C THR A 164 1.53 -0.17 -13.88
N THR A 165 0.78 -0.91 -13.08
CA THR A 165 1.12 -2.32 -12.81
C THR A 165 0.90 -3.17 -14.05
N PHE A 166 -0.24 -3.01 -14.71
CA PHE A 166 -0.55 -3.72 -15.97
C PHE A 166 -1.10 -2.74 -17.00
N PRO A 167 -0.65 -2.80 -18.26
CA PRO A 167 -1.22 -1.98 -19.32
C PRO A 167 -2.68 -2.34 -19.67
N GLU A 168 -3.13 -3.55 -19.30
CA GLU A 168 -4.48 -4.07 -19.51
C GLU A 168 -5.39 -3.89 -18.28
N VAL A 169 -5.00 -3.06 -17.31
CA VAL A 169 -5.81 -2.82 -16.11
C VAL A 169 -7.11 -2.10 -16.46
N GLY A 170 -8.20 -2.58 -15.86
CA GLY A 170 -9.53 -2.01 -16.04
C GLY A 170 -10.24 -2.48 -17.30
N SER A 171 -11.10 -1.63 -17.82
CA SER A 171 -11.80 -1.86 -19.09
C SER A 171 -10.87 -1.57 -20.29
N GLU A 172 -11.31 -1.98 -21.49
CA GLU A 172 -10.61 -1.62 -22.73
C GLU A 172 -10.47 -0.09 -22.88
N LEU A 173 -11.45 0.68 -22.43
CA LEU A 173 -11.42 2.15 -22.46
C LEU A 173 -10.36 2.71 -21.49
N ASP A 174 -10.20 2.12 -20.32
CA ASP A 174 -9.16 2.51 -19.34
C ASP A 174 -7.77 2.25 -19.91
N GLY A 175 -7.53 1.07 -20.49
CA GLY A 175 -6.29 0.73 -21.17
C GLY A 175 -5.96 1.69 -22.32
N GLN A 176 -6.96 2.02 -23.16
CA GLN A 176 -6.80 3.01 -24.22
C GLN A 176 -6.48 4.40 -23.67
N ALA A 177 -7.12 4.81 -22.56
CA ALA A 177 -6.85 6.11 -21.91
C ALA A 177 -5.41 6.14 -21.37
N PHE A 178 -4.98 5.09 -20.67
CA PHE A 178 -3.60 4.95 -20.22
C PHE A 178 -2.61 5.07 -21.37
N HIS A 179 -2.80 4.30 -22.45
CA HIS A 179 -1.88 4.34 -23.59
C HIS A 179 -1.84 5.70 -24.29
N ARG A 180 -2.96 6.44 -24.35
CA ARG A 180 -2.94 7.83 -24.87
C ARG A 180 -2.06 8.73 -24.03
N LEU A 181 -2.19 8.67 -22.71
CA LEU A 181 -1.37 9.46 -21.78
C LEU A 181 0.12 9.05 -21.85
N ALA A 182 0.38 7.74 -21.82
CA ALA A 182 1.72 7.17 -21.83
C ALA A 182 2.52 7.59 -23.08
N LYS A 183 1.87 7.72 -24.25
CA LYS A 183 2.50 8.23 -25.49
C LYS A 183 2.98 9.67 -25.37
N SER A 184 2.43 10.46 -24.47
CA SER A 184 2.85 11.84 -24.22
C SER A 184 3.94 11.94 -23.15
N CYS A 185 4.24 10.84 -22.46
CA CYS A 185 5.26 10.81 -21.42
C CYS A 185 6.64 10.38 -21.98
N ARG A 186 7.70 10.88 -21.33
CA ARG A 186 9.09 10.54 -21.70
C ARG A 186 9.41 9.07 -21.47
N LEU A 187 8.93 8.48 -20.37
CA LEU A 187 9.24 7.12 -19.97
C LEU A 187 8.00 6.45 -19.40
N THR A 188 7.69 5.26 -19.89
CA THR A 188 6.64 4.39 -19.36
C THR A 188 7.26 3.15 -18.72
N ARG A 189 6.82 2.80 -17.51
CA ARG A 189 7.21 1.57 -16.79
C ARG A 189 5.99 0.82 -16.34
N TYR A 190 6.16 -0.49 -16.12
CA TYR A 190 5.12 -1.42 -15.70
C TYR A 190 5.58 -2.25 -14.49
N GLY A 191 4.62 -2.76 -13.68
CA GLY A 191 4.90 -3.75 -12.66
C GLY A 191 5.44 -3.17 -11.35
N GLY A 192 4.93 -2.04 -10.91
CA GLY A 192 5.36 -1.37 -9.68
C GLY A 192 4.56 -1.71 -8.43
N ASP A 193 3.32 -2.21 -8.59
CA ASP A 193 2.39 -2.42 -7.49
C ASP A 193 2.37 -1.18 -6.56
N CYS A 194 2.14 -1.32 -5.25
CA CYS A 194 2.17 -0.17 -4.32
C CYS A 194 3.51 0.56 -4.24
N TYR A 195 4.60 -0.09 -4.61
CA TYR A 195 5.92 0.54 -4.60
C TYR A 195 6.02 1.67 -5.63
N ALA A 196 5.22 1.64 -6.70
CA ALA A 196 5.13 2.76 -7.65
C ALA A 196 4.61 4.04 -6.96
N TYR A 197 3.60 3.93 -6.09
CA TYR A 197 3.11 5.08 -5.31
C TYR A 197 4.15 5.61 -4.31
N ALA A 198 4.90 4.69 -3.67
CA ALA A 198 6.03 5.08 -2.82
C ALA A 198 7.09 5.87 -3.60
N MET A 199 7.33 5.51 -4.86
CA MET A 199 8.27 6.25 -5.73
C MET A 199 7.71 7.61 -6.18
N VAL A 200 6.39 7.80 -6.26
CA VAL A 200 5.81 9.16 -6.42
C VAL A 200 6.11 9.99 -5.19
N ALA A 201 5.83 9.48 -3.99
CA ALA A 201 6.10 10.18 -2.73
C ALA A 201 7.59 10.53 -2.57
N ALA A 202 8.49 9.65 -2.99
CA ALA A 202 9.94 9.85 -2.98
C ALA A 202 10.45 10.75 -4.11
N GLY A 203 9.58 11.25 -4.99
CA GLY A 203 9.96 12.10 -6.11
C GLY A 203 10.80 11.39 -7.19
N GLN A 204 10.67 10.07 -7.34
CA GLN A 204 11.39 9.30 -8.36
C GLN A 204 10.60 9.12 -9.65
N ILE A 205 9.30 9.10 -9.58
CA ILE A 205 8.38 9.07 -10.72
C ILE A 205 7.33 10.17 -10.57
N ASP A 206 6.63 10.46 -11.66
CA ASP A 206 5.73 11.62 -11.72
C ASP A 206 4.26 11.19 -11.66
N LEU A 207 3.92 10.07 -12.28
CA LEU A 207 2.54 9.62 -12.44
C LEU A 207 2.42 8.10 -12.24
N VAL A 208 1.39 7.69 -11.49
CA VAL A 208 0.85 6.33 -11.50
C VAL A 208 -0.59 6.41 -12.00
N VAL A 209 -0.96 5.55 -12.94
CA VAL A 209 -2.32 5.50 -13.48
C VAL A 209 -2.77 4.06 -13.49
N GLU A 210 -3.81 3.77 -12.74
CA GLU A 210 -4.37 2.43 -12.59
C GLU A 210 -5.90 2.50 -12.56
N ALA A 211 -6.54 1.35 -12.69
CA ALA A 211 -7.99 1.21 -12.61
C ALA A 211 -8.37 -0.05 -11.80
N GLY A 212 -9.60 -0.07 -11.28
CA GLY A 212 -10.13 -1.24 -10.55
C GLY A 212 -9.66 -1.35 -9.10
N LEU A 213 -9.06 -0.29 -8.54
CA LEU A 213 -8.53 -0.26 -7.18
C LEU A 213 -9.64 -0.23 -6.12
N GLN A 214 -9.34 -0.80 -4.96
CA GLN A 214 -10.18 -0.81 -3.77
C GLN A 214 -9.66 0.19 -2.73
N ALA A 215 -10.41 0.38 -1.65
CA ALA A 215 -10.02 1.31 -0.59
C ALA A 215 -8.70 0.92 0.09
N TYR A 216 -8.43 -0.38 0.24
CA TYR A 216 -7.21 -0.87 0.87
C TYR A 216 -5.97 -0.67 -0.01
N ASP A 217 -6.12 -0.56 -1.35
CA ASP A 217 -5.01 -0.29 -2.28
C ASP A 217 -4.56 1.19 -2.23
N VAL A 218 -5.49 2.13 -1.92
CA VAL A 218 -5.23 3.55 -2.17
C VAL A 218 -5.12 4.42 -0.91
N GLN A 219 -5.73 4.05 0.21
CA GLN A 219 -5.78 4.94 1.37
C GLN A 219 -4.40 5.20 1.99
N ALA A 220 -3.55 4.17 2.09
CA ALA A 220 -2.18 4.36 2.56
C ALA A 220 -1.35 5.21 1.58
N PRO A 221 -1.32 4.91 0.25
CA PRO A 221 -0.69 5.78 -0.73
C PRO A 221 -1.15 7.24 -0.69
N ILE A 222 -2.45 7.50 -0.55
CA ILE A 222 -2.97 8.87 -0.44
C ILE A 222 -2.30 9.60 0.72
N ALA A 223 -2.31 9.02 1.94
CA ALA A 223 -1.72 9.66 3.11
C ALA A 223 -0.21 9.85 3.01
N VAL A 224 0.50 8.98 2.28
CA VAL A 224 1.96 9.06 2.10
C VAL A 224 2.36 10.12 1.07
N ILE A 225 1.51 10.38 0.06
CA ILE A 225 1.81 11.31 -1.04
C ILE A 225 1.37 12.74 -0.72
N THR A 226 0.27 12.93 0.03
CA THR A 226 -0.32 14.25 0.36
C THR A 226 0.22 14.85 1.63
#